data_9d0190df9008e0956fd94601de762f25
#
_entry.id   9d0190df9008e0956fd94601de762f25
#
_cell.length_a   1.000
_cell.length_b   1.000
_cell.length_c   1.000
_cell.angle_alpha   90.00
_cell.angle_beta   90.00
_cell.angle_gamma   90.00
#
_symmetry.space_group_name_H-M   'P 1'
#
loop_
_entity.id
_entity.type
_entity.pdbx_description
1 polymer ?
#
loop_
_entity_poly.entity_id
_entity_poly.type
_entity_poly.pdbx_seq_one_letter_code
_entity_poly.pdbx_strand_id
1 'polypeptide(L)'
;MDVGSASHWIGVGAVALASILWAEIVRDVRHWLAHRWPWLMPKHILHHRLFRPDLSVVDAQLYRESQWHHDVPEAATMILAGIPWVVVLGQGSWLYGLAATVGILYSASFWVAGMLRGWGLALQTDITHQPGPFPVPPSQWHVNRAYHWRHHFDDTNAYFCGTLTLVDRLMGTSLSLKGKRVAVTGASGTLGRALLKHFHQQGAKVIALSSHSDSVHIEVDGQIQPVETVRWQVGQEGSLAELLERVDILVLNHGFNVHGDRDPEAIRQSYAVNTFSSWRLMELFFQTVRGNPEMATKEVWVNTSEAEASPAFSPLYELSKRALGDLVTLRRLDAPCTVRKLILGPFKSQLNPIGVMSGDWVAAQILAQAKRDCRNIIVTINPLTYLLFPLKELAVSTYFRLFSRRSPRTPSREREQPGIPAPNPDAAGEAKSREFPLV
;
A
#
# COMPACT_ATOMS: atom_id res chain seq x y z
N MET A 1 -17.64 -44.44 -3.15
CA MET A 1 -16.91 -43.37 -2.40
C MET A 1 -17.54 -43.28 -1.04
N ASP A 2 -16.74 -43.35 0.02
CA ASP A 2 -17.24 -43.27 1.41
C ASP A 2 -17.66 -41.81 1.72
N VAL A 3 -18.98 -41.55 1.65
CA VAL A 3 -19.57 -40.20 1.80
C VAL A 3 -19.42 -39.69 3.24
N GLY A 4 -18.96 -40.53 4.19
CA GLY A 4 -18.82 -40.20 5.60
C GLY A 4 -17.41 -39.77 6.05
N SER A 5 -16.39 -39.79 5.19
CA SER A 5 -15.03 -39.44 5.60
C SER A 5 -14.84 -37.93 5.76
N ALA A 6 -14.06 -37.48 6.77
CA ALA A 6 -13.74 -36.07 6.98
C ALA A 6 -13.06 -35.44 5.73
N SER A 7 -12.25 -36.20 5.01
CA SER A 7 -11.61 -35.76 3.76
C SER A 7 -12.63 -35.44 2.66
N HIS A 8 -13.72 -36.18 2.58
CA HIS A 8 -14.78 -35.91 1.62
C HIS A 8 -15.48 -34.58 1.88
N TRP A 9 -15.84 -34.27 3.15
CA TRP A 9 -16.45 -32.99 3.51
C TRP A 9 -15.50 -31.81 3.35
N ILE A 10 -14.22 -31.98 3.62
CA ILE A 10 -13.19 -30.97 3.31
C ILE A 10 -13.17 -30.69 1.81
N GLY A 11 -13.25 -31.71 0.96
CA GLY A 11 -13.33 -31.58 -0.49
C GLY A 11 -14.57 -30.80 -0.94
N VAL A 12 -15.76 -31.11 -0.38
CA VAL A 12 -17.03 -30.40 -0.65
C VAL A 12 -16.89 -28.91 -0.29
N GLY A 13 -16.34 -28.59 0.90
CA GLY A 13 -16.10 -27.22 1.33
C GLY A 13 -15.11 -26.47 0.43
N ALA A 14 -14.04 -27.16 -0.01
CA ALA A 14 -13.06 -26.58 -0.92
C ALA A 14 -13.66 -26.24 -2.29
N VAL A 15 -14.54 -27.11 -2.84
CA VAL A 15 -15.26 -26.84 -4.09
C VAL A 15 -16.20 -25.64 -3.96
N ALA A 16 -16.94 -25.54 -2.84
CA ALA A 16 -17.81 -24.39 -2.59
C ALA A 16 -17.03 -23.08 -2.55
N LEU A 17 -15.90 -23.02 -1.83
CA LEU A 17 -15.03 -21.85 -1.80
C LEU A 17 -14.44 -21.54 -3.18
N ALA A 18 -13.96 -22.56 -3.89
CA ALA A 18 -13.39 -22.39 -5.24
C ALA A 18 -14.42 -21.83 -6.23
N SER A 19 -15.71 -22.23 -6.12
CA SER A 19 -16.79 -21.71 -6.97
C SER A 19 -17.08 -20.22 -6.72
N ILE A 20 -17.01 -19.76 -5.47
CA ILE A 20 -17.10 -18.31 -5.13
C ILE A 20 -15.89 -17.56 -5.69
N LEU A 21 -14.67 -18.06 -5.46
CA LEU A 21 -13.45 -17.44 -5.98
C LEU A 21 -13.46 -17.35 -7.50
N TRP A 22 -13.99 -18.38 -8.18
CA TRP A 22 -14.16 -18.35 -9.62
C TRP A 22 -15.13 -17.26 -10.07
N ALA A 23 -16.27 -17.12 -9.41
CA ALA A 23 -17.23 -16.06 -9.71
C ALA A 23 -16.59 -14.66 -9.56
N GLU A 24 -15.79 -14.43 -8.50
CA GLU A 24 -15.04 -13.19 -8.30
C GLU A 24 -14.01 -12.94 -9.41
N ILE A 25 -13.24 -13.96 -9.80
CA ILE A 25 -12.27 -13.85 -10.91
C ILE A 25 -12.98 -13.48 -12.20
N VAL A 26 -14.10 -14.11 -12.50
CA VAL A 26 -14.91 -13.81 -13.70
C VAL A 26 -15.38 -12.35 -13.68
N ARG A 27 -15.87 -11.86 -12.54
CA ARG A 27 -16.29 -10.47 -12.38
C ARG A 27 -15.14 -9.51 -12.66
N ASP A 28 -14.02 -9.70 -11.97
CA ASP A 28 -12.86 -8.81 -12.05
C ASP A 28 -12.23 -8.80 -13.45
N VAL A 29 -12.14 -9.98 -14.10
CA VAL A 29 -11.67 -10.08 -15.49
C VAL A 29 -12.66 -9.40 -16.45
N ARG A 30 -13.97 -9.56 -16.27
CA ARG A 30 -14.98 -8.86 -17.06
C ARG A 30 -14.88 -7.34 -16.89
N HIS A 31 -14.70 -6.87 -15.65
CA HIS A 31 -14.48 -5.46 -15.33
C HIS A 31 -13.22 -4.92 -16.05
N TRP A 32 -12.09 -5.64 -15.95
CA TRP A 32 -10.88 -5.31 -16.68
C TRP A 32 -11.08 -5.26 -18.21
N LEU A 33 -11.85 -6.21 -18.78
CA LEU A 33 -12.20 -6.21 -20.19
C LEU A 33 -13.10 -5.01 -20.56
N ALA A 34 -13.99 -4.57 -19.66
CA ALA A 34 -14.86 -3.44 -19.89
C ALA A 34 -14.11 -2.12 -20.13
N HIS A 35 -12.89 -1.99 -19.56
CA HIS A 35 -12.01 -0.85 -19.83
C HIS A 35 -11.20 -0.97 -21.13
N ARG A 36 -11.18 -2.12 -21.80
CA ARG A 36 -10.36 -2.39 -22.99
C ARG A 36 -11.16 -2.70 -24.22
N TRP A 37 -12.34 -3.25 -24.05
CA TRP A 37 -13.17 -3.70 -25.16
C TRP A 37 -14.16 -2.62 -25.57
N PRO A 38 -14.05 -2.08 -26.80
CA PRO A 38 -14.89 -0.96 -27.26
C PRO A 38 -16.39 -1.17 -27.12
N TRP A 39 -16.85 -2.42 -27.16
CA TRP A 39 -18.28 -2.77 -27.01
C TRP A 39 -18.78 -2.75 -25.56
N LEU A 40 -17.92 -3.06 -24.59
CA LEU A 40 -18.27 -3.05 -23.15
C LEU A 40 -18.07 -1.66 -22.52
N MET A 41 -17.08 -0.92 -22.99
CA MET A 41 -16.66 0.38 -22.43
C MET A 41 -17.79 1.41 -22.29
N PRO A 42 -18.66 1.65 -23.31
CA PRO A 42 -19.72 2.66 -23.18
C PRO A 42 -20.71 2.34 -22.05
N LYS A 43 -20.99 1.06 -21.81
CA LYS A 43 -21.89 0.60 -20.75
C LYS A 43 -21.25 0.75 -19.38
N HIS A 44 -19.95 0.49 -19.28
CA HIS A 44 -19.18 0.62 -18.04
C HIS A 44 -18.91 2.08 -17.66
N ILE A 45 -18.69 2.98 -18.62
CA ILE A 45 -18.51 4.41 -18.36
C ILE A 45 -19.72 5.05 -17.65
N LEU A 46 -20.93 4.53 -17.90
CA LEU A 46 -22.11 4.99 -17.16
C LEU A 46 -21.90 4.83 -15.65
N HIS A 47 -21.37 3.68 -15.22
CA HIS A 47 -21.06 3.41 -13.80
C HIS A 47 -20.04 4.42 -13.23
N HIS A 48 -18.98 4.78 -13.95
CA HIS A 48 -18.01 5.78 -13.52
C HIS A 48 -18.59 7.19 -13.37
N ARG A 49 -19.60 7.53 -14.16
CA ARG A 49 -20.25 8.85 -14.13
C ARG A 49 -21.30 9.01 -13.03
N LEU A 50 -21.63 7.93 -12.35
CA LEU A 50 -22.69 7.91 -11.32
C LEU A 50 -22.31 8.60 -10.03
N PHE A 51 -21.03 8.59 -9.68
CA PHE A 51 -20.59 8.97 -8.36
C PHE A 51 -19.76 10.25 -8.39
N ARG A 52 -19.93 11.07 -7.35
CA ARG A 52 -19.02 12.19 -7.02
C ARG A 52 -17.85 11.67 -6.19
N PRO A 53 -16.77 12.47 -6.00
CA PRO A 53 -15.63 12.06 -5.18
C PRO A 53 -15.97 11.71 -3.72
N ASP A 54 -17.10 12.16 -3.20
CA ASP A 54 -17.63 11.79 -1.87
C ASP A 54 -18.47 10.49 -1.89
N LEU A 55 -18.55 9.83 -3.06
CA LEU A 55 -19.37 8.67 -3.37
C LEU A 55 -20.90 8.93 -3.31
N SER A 56 -21.33 10.17 -3.27
CA SER A 56 -22.74 10.49 -3.46
C SER A 56 -23.15 10.27 -4.93
N VAL A 57 -24.39 9.80 -5.13
CA VAL A 57 -24.95 9.55 -6.47
C VAL A 57 -25.27 10.88 -7.14
N VAL A 58 -24.89 11.03 -8.40
CA VAL A 58 -25.13 12.27 -9.20
C VAL A 58 -26.61 12.43 -9.55
N ASP A 59 -27.24 11.34 -10.00
CA ASP A 59 -28.61 11.31 -10.45
C ASP A 59 -29.25 9.91 -10.21
N ALA A 60 -30.45 9.90 -9.62
CA ALA A 60 -31.13 8.66 -9.24
C ALA A 60 -31.64 7.85 -10.43
N GLN A 61 -32.03 8.51 -11.54
CA GLN A 61 -32.48 7.81 -12.73
C GLN A 61 -31.29 7.18 -13.43
N LEU A 62 -30.20 7.91 -13.61
CA LEU A 62 -28.97 7.41 -14.18
C LEU A 62 -28.43 6.21 -13.37
N TYR A 63 -28.57 6.25 -12.03
CA TYR A 63 -28.18 5.15 -11.15
C TYR A 63 -29.00 3.88 -11.46
N ARG A 64 -30.34 3.97 -11.65
CA ARG A 64 -31.20 2.83 -12.01
C ARG A 64 -30.85 2.29 -13.40
N GLU A 65 -30.64 3.15 -14.37
CA GLU A 65 -30.25 2.76 -15.73
C GLU A 65 -28.91 2.02 -15.73
N SER A 66 -27.95 2.48 -14.95
CA SER A 66 -26.64 1.83 -14.83
C SER A 66 -26.74 0.39 -14.32
N GLN A 67 -27.67 0.08 -13.39
CA GLN A 67 -27.84 -1.29 -12.92
C GLN A 67 -28.13 -2.27 -14.08
N TRP A 68 -28.99 -1.87 -15.04
CA TRP A 68 -29.34 -2.69 -16.20
C TRP A 68 -28.22 -2.81 -17.23
N HIS A 69 -27.34 -1.84 -17.30
CA HIS A 69 -26.25 -1.81 -18.28
C HIS A 69 -24.94 -2.36 -17.75
N HIS A 70 -24.73 -2.33 -16.45
CA HIS A 70 -23.49 -2.74 -15.79
C HIS A 70 -23.69 -3.89 -14.80
N ASP A 71 -24.35 -3.68 -13.67
CA ASP A 71 -24.37 -4.64 -12.54
C ASP A 71 -25.13 -5.92 -12.88
N VAL A 72 -26.32 -5.83 -13.49
CA VAL A 72 -27.14 -6.99 -13.88
C VAL A 72 -26.44 -7.87 -14.92
N PRO A 73 -25.90 -7.34 -16.03
CA PRO A 73 -25.12 -8.14 -16.99
C PRO A 73 -23.81 -8.71 -16.43
N GLU A 74 -23.20 -8.02 -15.49
CA GLU A 74 -21.99 -8.52 -14.81
C GLU A 74 -22.29 -9.75 -13.97
N ALA A 75 -23.28 -9.66 -13.10
CA ALA A 75 -23.73 -10.78 -12.27
C ALA A 75 -24.25 -11.96 -13.11
N ALA A 76 -24.97 -11.69 -14.23
CA ALA A 76 -25.37 -12.72 -15.19
C ALA A 76 -24.18 -13.46 -15.80
N THR A 77 -23.08 -12.74 -16.12
CA THR A 77 -21.85 -13.35 -16.63
C THR A 77 -21.22 -14.29 -15.59
N MET A 78 -21.22 -13.89 -14.29
CA MET A 78 -20.73 -14.74 -13.20
C MET A 78 -21.55 -16.03 -13.06
N ILE A 79 -22.89 -15.92 -13.15
CA ILE A 79 -23.82 -17.08 -13.09
C ILE A 79 -23.52 -18.04 -14.24
N LEU A 80 -23.48 -17.52 -15.49
CA LEU A 80 -23.22 -18.32 -16.68
C LEU A 80 -21.86 -19.03 -16.63
N ALA A 81 -20.84 -18.37 -16.15
CA ALA A 81 -19.51 -18.95 -15.98
C ALA A 81 -19.42 -20.00 -14.85
N GLY A 82 -20.36 -20.03 -13.92
CA GLY A 82 -20.47 -21.05 -12.88
C GLY A 82 -21.13 -22.36 -13.37
N ILE A 83 -21.97 -22.32 -14.40
CA ILE A 83 -22.71 -23.50 -14.89
C ILE A 83 -21.81 -24.67 -15.29
N PRO A 84 -20.71 -24.48 -16.05
CA PRO A 84 -19.81 -25.56 -16.39
C PRO A 84 -19.23 -26.30 -15.17
N TRP A 85 -18.93 -25.58 -14.10
CA TRP A 85 -18.42 -26.19 -12.87
C TRP A 85 -19.44 -27.14 -12.23
N VAL A 86 -20.71 -26.73 -12.17
CA VAL A 86 -21.79 -27.56 -11.63
C VAL A 86 -21.98 -28.82 -12.47
N VAL A 87 -21.98 -28.68 -13.81
CA VAL A 87 -22.16 -29.81 -14.73
C VAL A 87 -21.00 -30.79 -14.64
N VAL A 88 -19.76 -30.33 -14.75
CA VAL A 88 -18.56 -31.19 -14.77
C VAL A 88 -18.35 -31.87 -13.44
N LEU A 89 -18.45 -31.17 -12.33
CA LEU A 89 -18.23 -31.72 -11.01
C LEU A 89 -19.39 -32.62 -10.57
N GLY A 90 -20.62 -32.31 -11.00
CA GLY A 90 -21.81 -33.09 -10.76
C GLY A 90 -21.78 -34.47 -11.41
N GLN A 91 -21.12 -34.62 -12.58
CA GLN A 91 -20.92 -35.92 -13.22
C GLN A 91 -20.04 -36.87 -12.36
N GLY A 92 -19.07 -36.32 -11.62
CA GLY A 92 -18.20 -37.10 -10.73
C GLY A 92 -18.84 -37.38 -9.36
N SER A 93 -19.60 -36.46 -8.82
CA SER A 93 -20.31 -36.53 -7.55
C SER A 93 -21.38 -35.47 -7.45
N TRP A 94 -22.62 -35.85 -7.18
CA TRP A 94 -23.73 -34.92 -7.00
C TRP A 94 -23.45 -33.89 -5.88
N LEU A 95 -22.73 -34.27 -4.82
CA LEU A 95 -22.33 -33.37 -3.73
C LEU A 95 -21.34 -32.29 -4.18
N TYR A 96 -20.40 -32.62 -5.06
CA TYR A 96 -19.49 -31.62 -5.64
C TYR A 96 -20.23 -30.72 -6.61
N GLY A 97 -21.17 -31.23 -7.39
CA GLY A 97 -22.08 -30.40 -8.20
C GLY A 97 -22.89 -29.44 -7.35
N LEU A 98 -23.47 -29.92 -6.25
CA LEU A 98 -24.20 -29.09 -5.27
C LEU A 98 -23.27 -28.05 -4.62
N ALA A 99 -22.07 -28.41 -4.23
CA ALA A 99 -21.09 -27.47 -3.70
C ALA A 99 -20.73 -26.37 -4.71
N ALA A 100 -20.60 -26.71 -5.98
CA ALA A 100 -20.32 -25.75 -7.04
C ALA A 100 -21.49 -24.76 -7.26
N THR A 101 -22.75 -25.13 -6.93
CA THR A 101 -23.89 -24.19 -7.03
C THR A 101 -23.79 -23.02 -6.05
N VAL A 102 -22.95 -23.10 -5.01
CA VAL A 102 -22.74 -22.01 -4.04
C VAL A 102 -22.20 -20.75 -4.75
N GLY A 103 -21.29 -20.89 -5.72
CA GLY A 103 -20.80 -19.76 -6.53
C GLY A 103 -21.90 -19.16 -7.41
N ILE A 104 -22.84 -19.98 -7.93
CA ILE A 104 -24.00 -19.49 -8.70
C ILE A 104 -24.96 -18.73 -7.77
N LEU A 105 -25.28 -19.26 -6.59
CA LEU A 105 -26.14 -18.58 -5.62
C LEU A 105 -25.54 -17.29 -5.13
N TYR A 106 -24.22 -17.28 -4.89
CA TYR A 106 -23.46 -16.07 -4.57
C TYR A 106 -23.62 -15.01 -5.69
N SER A 107 -23.42 -15.40 -6.95
CA SER A 107 -23.58 -14.51 -8.11
C SER A 107 -25.03 -14.05 -8.30
N ALA A 108 -26.00 -14.93 -8.05
CA ALA A 108 -27.42 -14.62 -8.13
C ALA A 108 -27.85 -13.57 -7.09
N SER A 109 -27.18 -13.52 -5.93
CA SER A 109 -27.45 -12.47 -4.92
C SER A 109 -27.13 -11.07 -5.46
N PHE A 110 -26.05 -10.90 -6.19
CA PHE A 110 -25.70 -9.63 -6.87
C PHE A 110 -26.68 -9.32 -8.00
N TRP A 111 -27.07 -10.34 -8.77
CA TRP A 111 -28.01 -10.18 -9.86
C TRP A 111 -29.37 -9.68 -9.36
N VAL A 112 -29.93 -10.30 -8.32
CA VAL A 112 -31.17 -9.87 -7.66
C VAL A 112 -31.05 -8.47 -7.09
N ALA A 113 -29.95 -8.19 -6.37
CA ALA A 113 -29.70 -6.87 -5.81
C ALA A 113 -29.63 -5.78 -6.88
N GLY A 114 -28.95 -6.06 -8.01
CA GLY A 114 -28.90 -5.16 -9.17
C GLY A 114 -30.28 -4.89 -9.78
N MET A 115 -31.10 -5.94 -9.95
CA MET A 115 -32.48 -5.78 -10.45
C MET A 115 -33.35 -4.95 -9.48
N LEU A 116 -33.28 -5.20 -8.19
CA LEU A 116 -34.05 -4.44 -7.19
C LEU A 116 -33.66 -2.96 -7.21
N ARG A 117 -32.36 -2.65 -7.34
CA ARG A 117 -31.89 -1.26 -7.51
C ARG A 117 -32.36 -0.66 -8.83
N GLY A 118 -32.28 -1.42 -9.93
CA GLY A 118 -32.73 -1.00 -11.25
C GLY A 118 -34.24 -0.67 -11.31
N TRP A 119 -35.08 -1.41 -10.56
CA TRP A 119 -36.51 -1.11 -10.41
C TRP A 119 -36.79 0.00 -9.39
N GLY A 120 -35.77 0.48 -8.66
CA GLY A 120 -35.95 1.49 -7.61
C GLY A 120 -36.58 0.97 -6.32
N LEU A 121 -36.57 -0.35 -6.12
CA LEU A 121 -37.05 -1.00 -4.89
C LEU A 121 -36.01 -1.02 -3.78
N ALA A 122 -34.74 -0.84 -4.13
CA ALA A 122 -33.64 -0.69 -3.20
C ALA A 122 -32.76 0.50 -3.68
N LEU A 123 -32.66 1.55 -2.86
CA LEU A 123 -31.92 2.78 -3.19
C LEU A 123 -30.53 2.83 -2.55
N GLN A 124 -30.16 1.83 -1.77
CA GLN A 124 -28.84 1.79 -1.15
C GLN A 124 -27.80 1.33 -2.15
N THR A 125 -26.72 2.10 -2.25
CA THR A 125 -25.52 1.68 -2.95
C THR A 125 -24.89 0.48 -2.26
N ASP A 126 -24.08 -0.29 -2.96
CA ASP A 126 -23.30 -1.36 -2.35
C ASP A 126 -22.27 -0.80 -1.33
N ILE A 127 -21.65 -1.71 -0.59
CA ILE A 127 -20.72 -1.35 0.48
C ILE A 127 -19.53 -0.52 -0.03
N THR A 128 -19.13 -0.70 -1.30
CA THR A 128 -17.95 -0.02 -1.88
C THR A 128 -18.27 1.39 -2.36
N HIS A 129 -19.54 1.74 -2.57
CA HIS A 129 -19.99 3.05 -3.06
C HIS A 129 -20.77 3.86 -2.01
N GLN A 130 -20.76 3.48 -0.74
CA GLN A 130 -21.44 4.25 0.31
C GLN A 130 -20.77 5.61 0.53
N PRO A 131 -21.53 6.73 0.52
CA PRO A 131 -20.98 8.05 0.79
C PRO A 131 -20.49 8.19 2.23
N GLY A 132 -19.67 9.23 2.47
CA GLY A 132 -19.16 9.58 3.78
C GLY A 132 -17.66 9.29 3.97
N PRO A 133 -17.09 9.62 5.13
CA PRO A 133 -15.67 9.49 5.40
C PRO A 133 -15.21 8.02 5.39
N PHE A 134 -14.00 7.79 4.88
CA PHE A 134 -13.41 6.45 4.91
C PHE A 134 -12.92 6.13 6.32
N PRO A 135 -13.28 4.97 6.89
CA PRO A 135 -12.85 4.58 8.22
C PRO A 135 -11.37 4.15 8.27
N VAL A 136 -10.88 3.60 7.15
CA VAL A 136 -9.53 3.03 7.03
C VAL A 136 -8.98 3.20 5.62
N PRO A 137 -7.64 3.23 5.45
CA PRO A 137 -6.99 3.23 4.15
C PRO A 137 -7.36 2.00 3.29
N PRO A 138 -6.92 1.96 2.00
CA PRO A 138 -7.14 0.82 1.14
C PRO A 138 -6.67 -0.49 1.78
N SER A 139 -7.53 -1.51 1.80
CA SER A 139 -7.17 -2.82 2.33
C SER A 139 -6.32 -3.61 1.33
N GLN A 140 -5.47 -4.50 1.85
CA GLN A 140 -4.57 -5.30 1.03
C GLN A 140 -5.26 -6.50 0.38
N TRP A 141 -6.26 -7.11 1.04
CA TRP A 141 -6.79 -8.41 0.66
C TRP A 141 -8.24 -8.36 0.16
N HIS A 142 -8.99 -7.35 0.56
CA HIS A 142 -10.37 -7.14 0.17
C HIS A 142 -10.60 -5.72 -0.29
N VAL A 143 -11.55 -5.54 -1.18
CA VAL A 143 -11.93 -4.22 -1.68
C VAL A 143 -12.78 -3.52 -0.64
N ASN A 144 -12.27 -2.39 -0.13
CA ASN A 144 -13.04 -1.46 0.69
C ASN A 144 -13.30 -0.16 -0.11
N ARG A 145 -14.07 0.76 0.46
CA ARG A 145 -14.42 2.03 -0.20
C ARG A 145 -13.20 2.81 -0.68
N ALA A 146 -12.15 2.89 0.15
CA ALA A 146 -10.91 3.58 -0.21
C ALA A 146 -10.14 2.88 -1.35
N TYR A 147 -10.22 1.54 -1.45
CA TYR A 147 -9.63 0.79 -2.56
C TYR A 147 -10.38 1.08 -3.86
N HIS A 148 -11.71 0.94 -3.85
CA HIS A 148 -12.55 1.10 -5.03
C HIS A 148 -12.62 2.55 -5.52
N TRP A 149 -12.54 3.52 -4.58
CA TRP A 149 -12.43 4.94 -4.90
C TRP A 149 -11.28 5.25 -5.86
N ARG A 150 -10.14 4.56 -5.72
CA ARG A 150 -8.97 4.73 -6.61
C ARG A 150 -9.31 4.35 -8.05
N HIS A 151 -10.14 3.33 -8.25
CA HIS A 151 -10.60 2.95 -9.58
C HIS A 151 -11.42 4.05 -10.27
N HIS A 152 -12.30 4.70 -9.52
CA HIS A 152 -13.15 5.77 -10.05
C HIS A 152 -12.43 7.10 -10.26
N PHE A 153 -11.53 7.48 -9.35
CA PHE A 153 -11.05 8.87 -9.24
C PHE A 153 -9.54 9.03 -9.32
N ASP A 154 -8.76 7.93 -9.25
CA ASP A 154 -7.32 7.98 -9.35
C ASP A 154 -6.83 7.47 -10.71
N ASP A 155 -7.07 6.20 -11.04
CA ASP A 155 -6.75 5.63 -12.36
C ASP A 155 -7.75 4.53 -12.73
N THR A 156 -8.59 4.79 -13.72
CA THR A 156 -9.58 3.84 -14.25
C THR A 156 -8.95 2.63 -14.95
N ASN A 157 -7.63 2.65 -15.22
CA ASN A 157 -6.89 1.53 -15.81
C ASN A 157 -6.17 0.66 -14.76
N ALA A 158 -6.53 0.82 -13.50
CA ALA A 158 -6.03 0.05 -12.37
C ALA A 158 -7.17 -0.22 -11.37
N TYR A 159 -6.92 -1.07 -10.35
CA TYR A 159 -7.85 -1.33 -9.24
C TYR A 159 -9.20 -1.91 -9.67
N PHE A 160 -9.17 -2.92 -10.53
CA PHE A 160 -10.39 -3.51 -11.15
C PHE A 160 -11.21 -4.41 -10.24
N CYS A 161 -10.64 -4.88 -9.14
CA CYS A 161 -11.29 -5.85 -8.26
C CYS A 161 -12.52 -5.29 -7.54
N GLY A 162 -13.54 -6.13 -7.36
CA GLY A 162 -14.80 -5.76 -6.71
C GLY A 162 -14.95 -6.24 -5.25
N THR A 163 -14.38 -7.40 -4.87
CA THR A 163 -14.45 -7.93 -3.50
C THR A 163 -13.09 -8.33 -2.95
N LEU A 164 -12.36 -9.18 -3.66
CA LEU A 164 -11.01 -9.59 -3.30
C LEU A 164 -10.01 -8.94 -4.25
N THR A 165 -8.87 -8.47 -3.74
CA THR A 165 -7.85 -7.81 -4.56
C THR A 165 -6.97 -8.77 -5.37
N LEU A 166 -7.38 -10.03 -5.51
CA LEU A 166 -6.55 -11.12 -6.06
C LEU A 166 -6.14 -10.87 -7.51
N VAL A 167 -7.09 -10.51 -8.37
CA VAL A 167 -6.83 -10.31 -9.81
C VAL A 167 -5.88 -9.12 -10.01
N ASP A 168 -6.13 -7.99 -9.34
CA ASP A 168 -5.23 -6.83 -9.39
C ASP A 168 -3.82 -7.16 -8.93
N ARG A 169 -3.69 -7.96 -7.87
CA ARG A 169 -2.38 -8.39 -7.36
C ARG A 169 -1.64 -9.29 -8.35
N LEU A 170 -2.34 -10.21 -8.99
CA LEU A 170 -1.75 -11.08 -10.03
C LEU A 170 -1.33 -10.29 -11.25
N MET A 171 -2.16 -9.34 -11.68
CA MET A 171 -1.90 -8.51 -12.86
C MET A 171 -0.95 -7.34 -12.60
N GLY A 172 -0.67 -7.01 -11.32
CA GLY A 172 0.14 -5.84 -10.96
C GLY A 172 -0.57 -4.52 -11.21
N THR A 173 -1.90 -4.50 -11.04
CA THR A 173 -2.77 -3.32 -11.19
C THR A 173 -3.30 -2.78 -9.84
N SER A 174 -2.75 -3.29 -8.71
CA SER A 174 -3.12 -2.81 -7.37
C SER A 174 -2.45 -1.48 -6.98
N LEU A 175 -1.61 -0.91 -7.84
CA LEU A 175 -1.01 0.40 -7.69
C LEU A 175 -0.78 1.02 -9.07
N SER A 176 -1.30 2.23 -9.28
CA SER A 176 -0.94 3.10 -10.40
C SER A 176 0.02 4.20 -9.93
N LEU A 177 1.04 4.43 -10.73
CA LEU A 177 2.02 5.51 -10.53
C LEU A 177 1.81 6.66 -11.51
N LYS A 178 0.88 6.51 -12.46
CA LYS A 178 0.60 7.50 -13.49
C LYS A 178 0.16 8.83 -12.90
N GLY A 179 0.95 9.87 -13.15
CA GLY A 179 0.69 11.22 -12.68
C GLY A 179 0.98 11.47 -11.20
N LYS A 180 1.31 10.45 -10.39
CA LYS A 180 1.66 10.56 -8.98
C LYS A 180 2.92 11.40 -8.77
N ARG A 181 2.91 12.23 -7.74
CA ARG A 181 4.11 12.94 -7.25
C ARG A 181 4.80 12.07 -6.22
N VAL A 182 6.01 11.61 -6.54
CA VAL A 182 6.79 10.71 -5.70
C VAL A 182 8.05 11.41 -5.21
N ALA A 183 8.16 11.63 -3.92
CA ALA A 183 9.35 12.20 -3.29
C ALA A 183 10.22 11.11 -2.67
N VAL A 184 11.52 11.11 -2.96
CA VAL A 184 12.48 10.10 -2.50
C VAL A 184 13.58 10.77 -1.69
N THR A 185 13.74 10.41 -0.41
CA THR A 185 14.88 10.83 0.42
C THR A 185 16.12 10.00 0.11
N GLY A 186 17.31 10.53 0.32
CA GLY A 186 18.55 9.85 -0.11
C GLY A 186 18.61 9.67 -1.62
N ALA A 187 18.05 10.60 -2.36
CA ALA A 187 17.83 10.55 -3.80
C ALA A 187 19.14 10.55 -4.61
N SER A 188 20.23 11.12 -4.09
CA SER A 188 21.55 11.13 -4.73
C SER A 188 22.29 9.79 -4.62
N GLY A 189 21.84 8.88 -3.73
CA GLY A 189 22.42 7.55 -3.56
C GLY A 189 22.05 6.58 -4.69
N THR A 190 22.72 5.42 -4.72
CA THR A 190 22.55 4.40 -5.77
C THR A 190 21.09 3.95 -5.91
N LEU A 191 20.45 3.55 -4.81
CA LEU A 191 19.05 3.10 -4.83
C LEU A 191 18.10 4.27 -5.07
N GLY A 192 18.39 5.47 -4.51
CA GLY A 192 17.54 6.65 -4.70
C GLY A 192 17.40 7.04 -6.17
N ARG A 193 18.52 7.10 -6.91
CA ARG A 193 18.51 7.37 -8.36
C ARG A 193 17.77 6.29 -9.15
N ALA A 194 17.99 5.01 -8.81
CA ALA A 194 17.31 3.91 -9.46
C ALA A 194 15.79 3.97 -9.23
N LEU A 195 15.34 4.25 -8.00
CA LEU A 195 13.92 4.43 -7.70
C LEU A 195 13.31 5.60 -8.48
N LEU A 196 13.97 6.77 -8.51
CA LEU A 196 13.51 7.93 -9.28
C LEU A 196 13.36 7.58 -10.78
N LYS A 197 14.34 6.89 -11.38
CA LYS A 197 14.28 6.41 -12.76
C LYS A 197 13.07 5.52 -13.00
N HIS A 198 12.92 4.47 -12.20
CA HIS A 198 11.81 3.52 -12.37
C HIS A 198 10.44 4.16 -12.11
N PHE A 199 10.29 5.03 -11.13
CA PHE A 199 9.06 5.79 -10.93
C PHE A 199 8.73 6.69 -12.13
N HIS A 200 9.73 7.40 -12.66
CA HIS A 200 9.55 8.23 -13.84
C HIS A 200 9.10 7.41 -15.06
N GLN A 201 9.71 6.25 -15.31
CA GLN A 201 9.32 5.33 -16.38
C GLN A 201 7.89 4.80 -16.25
N GLN A 202 7.34 4.76 -15.03
CA GLN A 202 5.94 4.40 -14.78
C GLN A 202 4.98 5.61 -14.83
N GLY A 203 5.46 6.78 -15.28
CA GLY A 203 4.66 7.99 -15.47
C GLY A 203 4.48 8.84 -14.20
N ALA A 204 5.27 8.63 -13.16
CA ALA A 204 5.27 9.47 -11.98
C ALA A 204 6.06 10.77 -12.20
N LYS A 205 5.67 11.83 -11.49
CA LYS A 205 6.42 13.08 -11.33
C LYS A 205 7.34 12.92 -10.12
N VAL A 206 8.64 12.81 -10.35
CA VAL A 206 9.60 12.48 -9.31
C VAL A 206 10.25 13.72 -8.70
N ILE A 207 10.47 13.69 -7.39
CA ILE A 207 11.10 14.76 -6.60
C ILE A 207 12.24 14.13 -5.81
N ALA A 208 13.44 14.65 -6.00
CA ALA A 208 14.65 14.21 -5.31
C ALA A 208 14.84 15.02 -4.01
N LEU A 209 14.83 14.34 -2.86
CA LEU A 209 15.16 14.94 -1.58
C LEU A 209 16.59 14.56 -1.22
N SER A 210 17.53 15.54 -1.26
CA SER A 210 18.96 15.31 -1.08
C SER A 210 19.57 16.26 -0.06
N SER A 211 20.51 15.74 0.75
CA SER A 211 21.33 16.57 1.66
C SER A 211 22.65 17.00 1.07
N HIS A 212 23.12 16.32 0.01
CA HIS A 212 24.46 16.49 -0.56
C HIS A 212 24.48 17.11 -1.95
N SER A 213 23.35 17.12 -2.66
CA SER A 213 23.30 17.58 -4.05
C SER A 213 22.18 18.58 -4.25
N ASP A 214 22.48 19.68 -4.92
CA ASP A 214 21.50 20.68 -5.36
C ASP A 214 20.80 20.26 -6.68
N SER A 215 21.37 19.27 -7.38
CA SER A 215 20.84 18.73 -8.63
C SER A 215 21.03 17.22 -8.68
N VAL A 216 19.96 16.49 -8.88
CA VAL A 216 19.95 15.04 -9.10
C VAL A 216 19.51 14.76 -10.54
N HIS A 217 20.23 13.88 -11.22
CA HIS A 217 19.94 13.47 -12.59
C HIS A 217 19.64 11.98 -12.64
N ILE A 218 18.76 11.60 -13.53
CA ILE A 218 18.43 10.20 -13.86
C ILE A 218 18.68 9.97 -15.34
N GLU A 219 19.06 8.75 -15.69
CA GLU A 219 19.19 8.31 -17.07
C GLU A 219 17.94 7.52 -17.48
N VAL A 220 17.23 8.02 -18.47
CA VAL A 220 16.03 7.39 -19.04
C VAL A 220 16.22 7.30 -20.55
N ASP A 221 16.12 6.09 -21.10
CA ASP A 221 16.27 5.81 -22.52
C ASP A 221 17.57 6.38 -23.15
N GLY A 222 18.67 6.32 -22.39
CA GLY A 222 19.98 6.83 -22.79
C GLY A 222 20.14 8.36 -22.71
N GLN A 223 19.15 9.07 -22.18
CA GLN A 223 19.20 10.52 -21.98
C GLN A 223 19.28 10.86 -20.49
N ILE A 224 20.17 11.78 -20.15
CA ILE A 224 20.31 12.31 -18.80
C ILE A 224 19.30 13.45 -18.63
N GLN A 225 18.38 13.29 -17.66
CA GLN A 225 17.35 14.27 -17.36
C GLN A 225 17.50 14.79 -15.92
N PRO A 226 17.36 16.10 -15.69
CA PRO A 226 17.32 16.66 -14.34
C PRO A 226 16.00 16.30 -13.65
N VAL A 227 16.07 16.06 -12.34
CA VAL A 227 14.91 15.83 -11.49
C VAL A 227 14.68 17.04 -10.60
N GLU A 228 13.43 17.42 -10.35
CA GLU A 228 13.11 18.42 -9.33
C GLU A 228 13.82 18.03 -8.03
N THR A 229 14.77 18.85 -7.58
CA THR A 229 15.61 18.54 -6.42
C THR A 229 15.38 19.56 -5.32
N VAL A 230 15.07 19.06 -4.12
CA VAL A 230 14.91 19.87 -2.92
C VAL A 230 15.98 19.48 -1.91
N ARG A 231 16.74 20.46 -1.47
CA ARG A 231 17.78 20.29 -0.45
C ARG A 231 17.15 20.29 0.95
N TRP A 232 17.54 19.34 1.77
CA TRP A 232 17.12 19.26 3.17
C TRP A 232 18.18 18.53 4.02
N GLN A 233 18.11 18.65 5.34
CA GLN A 233 19.03 17.98 6.26
C GLN A 233 18.27 17.32 7.40
N VAL A 234 18.83 16.23 7.92
CA VAL A 234 18.33 15.57 9.15
C VAL A 234 18.32 16.57 10.31
N GLY A 235 17.20 16.65 11.02
CA GLY A 235 16.93 17.67 12.03
C GLY A 235 16.13 18.86 11.52
N GLN A 236 15.99 19.02 10.19
CA GLN A 236 15.22 20.09 9.54
C GLN A 236 14.01 19.54 8.78
N GLU A 237 13.45 18.41 9.22
CA GLU A 237 12.33 17.74 8.54
C GLU A 237 11.12 18.67 8.35
N GLY A 238 10.89 19.60 9.29
CA GLY A 238 9.81 20.59 9.22
C GLY A 238 9.86 21.50 7.99
N SER A 239 11.04 21.74 7.40
CA SER A 239 11.18 22.54 6.17
C SER A 239 10.51 21.89 4.95
N LEU A 240 10.22 20.60 5.00
CA LEU A 240 9.56 19.85 3.94
C LEU A 240 8.01 19.85 4.06
N ALA A 241 7.43 20.45 5.11
CA ALA A 241 5.99 20.35 5.38
C ALA A 241 5.13 20.79 4.19
N GLU A 242 5.42 21.94 3.60
CA GLU A 242 4.69 22.48 2.44
C GLU A 242 4.84 21.57 1.20
N LEU A 243 6.05 21.05 0.97
CA LEU A 243 6.30 20.11 -0.12
C LEU A 243 5.48 18.83 0.05
N LEU A 244 5.41 18.29 1.26
CA LEU A 244 4.72 17.03 1.56
C LEU A 244 3.19 17.11 1.34
N GLU A 245 2.59 18.30 1.39
CA GLU A 245 1.17 18.49 1.05
C GLU A 245 0.87 18.02 -0.37
N ARG A 246 1.74 18.32 -1.32
CA ARG A 246 1.58 17.99 -2.75
C ARG A 246 2.16 16.64 -3.17
N VAL A 247 2.75 15.87 -2.25
CA VAL A 247 3.33 14.55 -2.52
C VAL A 247 2.29 13.46 -2.31
N ASP A 248 2.18 12.53 -3.25
CA ASP A 248 1.31 11.35 -3.16
C ASP A 248 2.03 10.17 -2.52
N ILE A 249 3.32 9.96 -2.85
CA ILE A 249 4.12 8.86 -2.31
C ILE A 249 5.43 9.41 -1.75
N LEU A 250 5.66 9.20 -0.46
CA LEU A 250 6.92 9.55 0.20
C LEU A 250 7.75 8.28 0.41
N VAL A 251 8.94 8.24 -0.19
CA VAL A 251 9.90 7.13 -0.04
C VAL A 251 11.04 7.55 0.90
N LEU A 252 11.06 6.99 2.09
CA LEU A 252 12.08 7.22 3.11
C LEU A 252 13.24 6.23 2.88
N ASN A 253 14.23 6.67 2.09
CA ASN A 253 15.34 5.83 1.63
C ASN A 253 16.71 6.30 2.15
N HIS A 254 16.79 7.45 2.82
CA HIS A 254 18.05 7.90 3.41
C HIS A 254 18.53 6.97 4.52
N GLY A 255 19.82 6.91 4.72
CA GLY A 255 20.43 6.08 5.74
C GLY A 255 21.89 6.42 5.96
N PHE A 256 22.44 5.94 7.07
CA PHE A 256 23.79 6.16 7.52
C PHE A 256 24.36 4.87 8.11
N ASN A 257 25.63 4.60 7.88
CA ASN A 257 26.31 3.44 8.41
C ASN A 257 27.70 3.88 8.95
N VAL A 258 27.94 3.59 10.21
CA VAL A 258 29.20 3.84 10.92
C VAL A 258 30.14 2.63 10.90
N HIS A 259 29.72 1.58 10.18
CA HIS A 259 30.42 0.30 10.07
C HIS A 259 30.67 -0.35 11.46
N GLY A 260 31.88 -0.34 11.97
CA GLY A 260 32.25 -0.96 13.25
C GLY A 260 32.27 -0.03 14.46
N ASP A 261 32.06 1.28 14.27
CA ASP A 261 32.14 2.25 15.33
C ASP A 261 31.00 2.05 16.36
N ARG A 262 31.29 2.30 17.63
CA ARG A 262 30.36 2.12 18.76
C ARG A 262 30.46 3.20 19.85
N ASP A 263 31.10 4.33 19.53
CA ASP A 263 31.18 5.45 20.44
C ASP A 263 29.83 6.19 20.57
N PRO A 264 29.67 7.07 21.58
CA PRO A 264 28.41 7.78 21.83
C PRO A 264 27.95 8.63 20.63
N GLU A 265 28.88 9.20 19.85
CA GLU A 265 28.53 9.99 18.69
C GLU A 265 28.01 9.12 17.56
N ALA A 266 28.65 7.99 17.26
CA ALA A 266 28.20 7.02 16.28
C ALA A 266 26.79 6.47 16.63
N ILE A 267 26.52 6.21 17.92
CA ILE A 267 25.19 5.82 18.40
C ILE A 267 24.17 6.92 18.10
N ARG A 268 24.46 8.16 18.53
CA ARG A 268 23.54 9.29 18.34
C ARG A 268 23.21 9.52 16.87
N GLN A 269 24.21 9.55 16.00
CA GLN A 269 24.04 9.76 14.55
C GLN A 269 23.26 8.61 13.90
N SER A 270 23.57 7.35 14.22
CA SER A 270 22.86 6.20 13.68
C SER A 270 21.36 6.25 13.97
N TYR A 271 20.97 6.54 15.21
CA TYR A 271 19.56 6.67 15.57
C TYR A 271 18.91 7.95 15.00
N ALA A 272 19.61 9.08 15.02
CA ALA A 272 19.11 10.34 14.50
C ALA A 272 18.75 10.22 13.00
N VAL A 273 19.65 9.63 12.19
CA VAL A 273 19.48 9.49 10.75
C VAL A 273 18.55 8.32 10.39
N ASN A 274 18.88 7.10 10.87
CA ASN A 274 18.21 5.89 10.39
C ASN A 274 16.83 5.70 11.01
N THR A 275 16.59 6.21 12.22
CA THR A 275 15.35 5.95 12.97
C THR A 275 14.49 7.21 13.08
N PHE A 276 14.99 8.23 13.78
CA PHE A 276 14.15 9.36 14.18
C PHE A 276 13.83 10.30 13.03
N SER A 277 14.75 10.54 12.10
CA SER A 277 14.46 11.36 10.92
C SER A 277 13.38 10.72 10.05
N SER A 278 13.49 9.42 9.76
CA SER A 278 12.48 8.69 9.01
C SER A 278 11.12 8.70 9.70
N TRP A 279 11.10 8.51 11.03
CA TRP A 279 9.88 8.59 11.82
C TRP A 279 9.24 9.99 11.78
N ARG A 280 10.02 11.08 11.99
CA ARG A 280 9.52 12.45 11.91
C ARG A 280 8.94 12.79 10.54
N LEU A 281 9.60 12.42 9.45
CA LEU A 281 9.07 12.62 8.09
C LEU A 281 7.77 11.84 7.86
N MET A 282 7.68 10.61 8.35
CA MET A 282 6.45 9.82 8.28
C MET A 282 5.29 10.51 9.04
N GLU A 283 5.53 11.02 10.26
CA GLU A 283 4.50 11.74 11.03
C GLU A 283 4.08 13.06 10.34
N LEU A 284 5.03 13.82 9.79
CA LEU A 284 4.71 15.01 9.00
C LEU A 284 3.85 14.67 7.78
N PHE A 285 4.20 13.60 7.08
CA PHE A 285 3.41 13.16 5.93
C PHE A 285 2.00 12.69 6.33
N PHE A 286 1.85 12.01 7.46
CA PHE A 286 0.54 11.61 7.97
C PHE A 286 -0.37 12.80 8.24
N GLN A 287 0.16 13.97 8.63
CA GLN A 287 -0.61 15.19 8.84
C GLN A 287 -1.19 15.77 7.53
N THR A 288 -0.65 15.39 6.38
CA THR A 288 -1.17 15.80 5.07
C THR A 288 -2.39 14.98 4.61
N VAL A 289 -2.77 13.93 5.34
CA VAL A 289 -3.93 13.09 5.04
C VAL A 289 -5.15 13.65 5.76
N ARG A 290 -5.93 14.46 5.05
CA ARG A 290 -7.06 15.21 5.65
C ARG A 290 -8.43 14.69 5.26
N GLY A 291 -8.54 14.02 4.12
CA GLY A 291 -9.81 13.55 3.58
C GLY A 291 -9.73 12.20 2.87
N ASN A 292 -10.84 11.83 2.25
CA ASN A 292 -10.97 10.58 1.50
C ASN A 292 -9.94 10.43 0.37
N PRO A 293 -9.69 11.48 -0.47
CA PRO A 293 -8.73 11.37 -1.55
C PRO A 293 -7.32 11.04 -1.07
N GLU A 294 -6.84 11.79 -0.05
CA GLU A 294 -5.51 11.58 0.50
C GLU A 294 -5.40 10.23 1.20
N MET A 295 -6.43 9.81 1.95
CA MET A 295 -6.46 8.49 2.58
C MET A 295 -6.40 7.36 1.56
N ALA A 296 -7.07 7.52 0.42
CA ALA A 296 -7.08 6.52 -0.65
C ALA A 296 -5.77 6.46 -1.43
N THR A 297 -5.12 7.60 -1.68
CA THR A 297 -4.05 7.70 -2.67
C THR A 297 -2.66 7.89 -2.10
N LYS A 298 -2.52 8.48 -0.89
CA LYS A 298 -1.20 8.71 -0.29
C LYS A 298 -0.59 7.44 0.28
N GLU A 299 0.74 7.30 0.10
CA GLU A 299 1.51 6.18 0.61
C GLU A 299 2.85 6.62 1.21
N VAL A 300 3.29 5.95 2.27
CA VAL A 300 4.67 6.06 2.79
C VAL A 300 5.39 4.74 2.59
N TRP A 301 6.55 4.79 1.95
CA TRP A 301 7.42 3.63 1.76
C TRP A 301 8.68 3.83 2.61
N VAL A 302 8.96 2.91 3.50
CA VAL A 302 10.07 3.04 4.45
C VAL A 302 11.12 1.98 4.18
N ASN A 303 12.32 2.42 3.78
CA ASN A 303 13.46 1.53 3.60
C ASN A 303 14.01 1.15 4.99
N THR A 304 13.62 -0.03 5.45
CA THR A 304 14.17 -0.65 6.66
C THR A 304 15.41 -1.47 6.30
N SER A 305 15.46 -2.75 6.64
CA SER A 305 16.56 -3.62 6.21
C SER A 305 16.20 -5.08 6.53
N GLU A 306 16.82 -6.05 5.84
CA GLU A 306 16.81 -7.44 6.29
C GLU A 306 17.44 -7.62 7.68
N ALA A 307 18.19 -6.62 8.16
CA ALA A 307 18.70 -6.55 9.54
C ALA A 307 17.60 -6.61 10.60
N GLU A 308 16.34 -6.39 10.24
CA GLU A 308 15.21 -6.66 11.14
C GLU A 308 15.10 -8.14 11.54
N ALA A 309 15.54 -9.07 10.70
CA ALA A 309 15.38 -10.52 10.89
C ALA A 309 16.70 -11.30 10.84
N SER A 310 17.78 -10.71 10.32
CA SER A 310 19.07 -11.37 10.11
C SER A 310 20.22 -10.42 10.44
N PRO A 311 21.40 -10.89 10.84
CA PRO A 311 22.59 -10.05 11.03
C PRO A 311 23.02 -9.37 9.72
N ALA A 312 23.48 -8.12 9.82
CA ALA A 312 23.98 -7.33 8.68
C ALA A 312 25.45 -6.90 8.84
N PHE A 313 26.18 -7.49 9.79
CA PHE A 313 27.59 -7.26 10.09
C PHE A 313 27.96 -5.79 10.43
N SER A 314 26.97 -4.99 10.83
CA SER A 314 27.14 -3.61 11.29
C SER A 314 26.16 -3.34 12.46
N PRO A 315 26.62 -3.54 13.72
CA PRO A 315 25.73 -3.56 14.88
C PRO A 315 24.86 -2.30 15.08
N LEU A 316 25.43 -1.10 14.99
CA LEU A 316 24.65 0.13 15.14
C LEU A 316 23.66 0.36 14.00
N TYR A 317 24.05 -0.01 12.78
CA TYR A 317 23.12 0.02 11.65
C TYR A 317 21.94 -0.94 11.89
N GLU A 318 22.21 -2.18 12.33
CA GLU A 318 21.18 -3.17 12.67
C GLU A 318 20.23 -2.65 13.74
N LEU A 319 20.76 -2.19 14.88
CA LEU A 319 19.97 -1.70 15.99
C LEU A 319 19.06 -0.54 15.57
N SER A 320 19.61 0.44 14.83
CA SER A 320 18.83 1.61 14.37
C SER A 320 17.76 1.22 13.33
N LYS A 321 18.05 0.28 12.41
CA LYS A 321 17.08 -0.20 11.43
C LYS A 321 16.00 -1.12 12.02
N ARG A 322 16.35 -1.94 13.04
CA ARG A 322 15.35 -2.71 13.82
C ARG A 322 14.41 -1.78 14.56
N ALA A 323 14.94 -0.75 15.23
CA ALA A 323 14.11 0.25 15.90
C ALA A 323 13.16 0.97 14.93
N LEU A 324 13.65 1.37 13.73
CA LEU A 324 12.80 1.93 12.70
C LEU A 324 11.71 0.93 12.25
N GLY A 325 12.10 -0.33 12.00
CA GLY A 325 11.17 -1.38 11.58
C GLY A 325 10.04 -1.58 12.58
N ASP A 326 10.35 -1.66 13.87
CA ASP A 326 9.37 -1.83 14.93
C ASP A 326 8.47 -0.58 15.09
N LEU A 327 9.03 0.64 15.00
CA LEU A 327 8.23 1.87 14.95
C LEU A 327 7.25 1.90 13.78
N VAL A 328 7.67 1.48 12.60
CA VAL A 328 6.80 1.40 11.43
C VAL A 328 5.69 0.37 11.65
N THR A 329 6.00 -0.80 12.24
CA THR A 329 4.98 -1.81 12.60
C THR A 329 3.96 -1.25 13.58
N LEU A 330 4.42 -0.53 14.61
CA LEU A 330 3.54 0.12 15.57
C LEU A 330 2.65 1.18 14.90
N ARG A 331 3.23 2.06 14.08
CA ARG A 331 2.50 3.16 13.43
C ARG A 331 1.54 2.71 12.34
N ARG A 332 1.74 1.53 11.76
CA ARG A 332 0.79 0.90 10.81
C ARG A 332 -0.56 0.59 11.45
N LEU A 333 -0.65 0.41 12.76
CA LEU A 333 -1.89 0.06 13.44
C LEU A 333 -2.96 1.16 13.33
N ASP A 334 -2.54 2.41 13.18
CA ASP A 334 -3.41 3.58 13.09
C ASP A 334 -3.01 4.59 12.00
N ALA A 335 -2.18 4.16 11.05
CA ALA A 335 -1.75 4.99 9.94
C ALA A 335 -2.96 5.50 9.13
N PRO A 336 -2.97 6.79 8.75
CA PRO A 336 -4.07 7.37 7.98
C PRO A 336 -4.01 7.04 6.48
N CYS A 337 -2.90 6.49 6.00
CA CYS A 337 -2.67 6.10 4.62
C CYS A 337 -1.89 4.79 4.52
N THR A 338 -1.67 4.30 3.32
CA THR A 338 -0.89 3.07 3.09
C THR A 338 0.56 3.23 3.50
N VAL A 339 1.08 2.28 4.29
CA VAL A 339 2.50 2.24 4.68
C VAL A 339 3.12 0.94 4.18
N ARG A 340 4.22 1.04 3.39
CA ARG A 340 5.01 -0.11 2.92
C ARG A 340 6.37 -0.14 3.61
N LYS A 341 6.81 -1.32 4.02
CA LYS A 341 8.19 -1.58 4.43
C LYS A 341 8.98 -2.14 3.27
N LEU A 342 10.19 -1.63 3.06
CA LEU A 342 11.16 -2.16 2.10
C LEU A 342 12.25 -2.88 2.88
N ILE A 343 12.20 -4.21 2.87
CA ILE A 343 13.12 -5.11 3.58
C ILE A 343 14.19 -5.52 2.58
N LEU A 344 15.29 -4.75 2.57
CA LEU A 344 16.33 -4.87 1.56
C LEU A 344 17.55 -5.59 2.10
N GLY A 345 18.02 -6.59 1.34
CA GLY A 345 19.29 -7.27 1.54
C GLY A 345 20.48 -6.48 0.99
N PRO A 346 21.69 -7.10 0.97
CA PRO A 346 22.92 -6.42 0.61
C PRO A 346 22.97 -6.08 -0.89
N PHE A 347 22.68 -4.85 -1.26
CA PHE A 347 22.90 -4.32 -2.60
C PHE A 347 24.11 -3.39 -2.66
N LYS A 348 24.76 -3.32 -3.83
CA LYS A 348 25.94 -2.50 -4.05
C LYS A 348 25.59 -1.01 -3.98
N SER A 349 26.22 -0.30 -3.04
CA SER A 349 26.03 1.14 -2.82
C SER A 349 27.24 1.74 -2.13
N GLN A 350 27.27 3.06 -1.96
CA GLN A 350 28.30 3.72 -1.16
C GLN A 350 28.30 3.28 0.29
N LEU A 351 27.11 2.95 0.86
CA LEU A 351 26.97 2.43 2.23
C LEU A 351 27.36 0.94 2.34
N ASN A 352 27.37 0.20 1.24
CA ASN A 352 27.74 -1.21 1.18
C ASN A 352 28.42 -1.54 -0.16
N PRO A 353 29.75 -1.30 -0.28
CA PRO A 353 30.50 -1.56 -1.52
C PRO A 353 30.53 -3.03 -1.95
N ILE A 354 30.41 -3.96 -1.00
CA ILE A 354 30.45 -5.43 -1.24
C ILE A 354 29.08 -6.05 -1.53
N GLY A 355 28.03 -5.22 -1.65
CA GLY A 355 26.69 -5.70 -1.98
C GLY A 355 26.64 -6.45 -3.32
N VAL A 356 25.85 -7.51 -3.39
CA VAL A 356 25.78 -8.41 -4.56
C VAL A 356 24.68 -8.06 -5.55
N MET A 357 23.61 -7.37 -5.10
CA MET A 357 22.52 -6.94 -5.96
C MET A 357 22.81 -5.54 -6.53
N SER A 358 22.37 -5.25 -7.75
CA SER A 358 22.43 -3.89 -8.28
C SER A 358 21.26 -3.04 -7.74
N GLY A 359 21.50 -1.73 -7.56
CA GLY A 359 20.44 -0.80 -7.12
C GLY A 359 19.27 -0.72 -8.11
N ASP A 360 19.55 -0.83 -9.41
CA ASP A 360 18.54 -0.80 -10.47
C ASP A 360 17.63 -2.04 -10.41
N TRP A 361 18.19 -3.24 -10.25
CA TRP A 361 17.42 -4.46 -10.07
C TRP A 361 16.57 -4.41 -8.79
N VAL A 362 17.14 -3.93 -7.68
CA VAL A 362 16.40 -3.78 -6.41
C VAL A 362 15.22 -2.83 -6.59
N ALA A 363 15.40 -1.68 -7.25
CA ALA A 363 14.32 -0.73 -7.53
C ALA A 363 13.22 -1.36 -8.39
N ALA A 364 13.58 -2.11 -9.45
CA ALA A 364 12.62 -2.83 -10.29
C ALA A 364 11.79 -3.84 -9.48
N GLN A 365 12.43 -4.63 -8.59
CA GLN A 365 11.74 -5.59 -7.74
C GLN A 365 10.82 -4.91 -6.71
N ILE A 366 11.24 -3.76 -6.14
CA ILE A 366 10.40 -2.95 -5.24
C ILE A 366 9.12 -2.54 -5.97
N LEU A 367 9.22 -1.99 -7.18
CA LEU A 367 8.06 -1.56 -7.93
C LEU A 367 7.16 -2.73 -8.34
N ALA A 368 7.74 -3.83 -8.80
CA ALA A 368 6.97 -5.02 -9.17
C ALA A 368 6.14 -5.57 -8.01
N GLN A 369 6.71 -5.61 -6.80
CA GLN A 369 6.00 -6.04 -5.60
C GLN A 369 4.98 -4.98 -5.12
N ALA A 370 5.30 -3.68 -5.20
CA ALA A 370 4.38 -2.61 -4.85
C ALA A 370 3.12 -2.62 -5.74
N LYS A 371 3.28 -2.82 -7.06
CA LYS A 371 2.16 -2.96 -8.01
C LYS A 371 1.26 -4.17 -7.73
N ARG A 372 1.76 -5.16 -7.00
CA ARG A 372 1.01 -6.30 -6.47
C ARG A 372 0.51 -6.09 -5.04
N ASP A 373 0.54 -4.87 -4.55
CA ASP A 373 0.17 -4.45 -3.19
C ASP A 373 0.88 -5.23 -2.07
N CYS A 374 2.14 -5.60 -2.27
CA CYS A 374 2.93 -6.10 -1.15
C CYS A 374 3.18 -4.97 -0.15
N ARG A 375 2.76 -5.14 1.10
CA ARG A 375 2.98 -4.15 2.17
C ARG A 375 4.34 -4.32 2.83
N ASN A 376 4.85 -5.54 2.84
CA ASN A 376 6.21 -5.90 3.19
C ASN A 376 6.89 -6.36 1.91
N ILE A 377 7.74 -5.50 1.36
CA ILE A 377 8.47 -5.73 0.11
C ILE A 377 9.84 -6.28 0.49
N ILE A 378 10.06 -7.56 0.23
CA ILE A 378 11.32 -8.23 0.55
C ILE A 378 12.12 -8.39 -0.75
N VAL A 379 13.31 -7.79 -0.78
CA VAL A 379 14.25 -7.90 -1.90
C VAL A 379 15.61 -8.26 -1.36
N THR A 380 15.94 -9.54 -1.35
CA THR A 380 17.21 -10.08 -0.84
C THR A 380 17.56 -11.38 -1.50
N ILE A 381 18.83 -11.74 -1.49
CA ILE A 381 19.33 -13.09 -1.86
C ILE A 381 19.29 -14.08 -0.69
N ASN A 382 19.05 -13.59 0.54
CA ASN A 382 19.02 -14.45 1.73
C ASN A 382 17.64 -15.12 1.86
N PRO A 383 17.53 -16.44 1.62
CA PRO A 383 16.24 -17.13 1.67
C PRO A 383 15.64 -17.15 3.08
N LEU A 384 16.45 -17.08 4.13
CA LEU A 384 15.97 -17.07 5.51
C LEU A 384 15.14 -15.83 5.82
N THR A 385 15.42 -14.68 5.19
CA THR A 385 14.65 -13.47 5.38
C THR A 385 13.19 -13.64 4.95
N TYR A 386 12.92 -14.41 3.88
CA TYR A 386 11.54 -14.69 3.44
C TYR A 386 10.74 -15.54 4.42
N LEU A 387 11.40 -16.29 5.30
CA LEU A 387 10.76 -17.08 6.35
C LEU A 387 10.71 -16.30 7.67
N LEU A 388 11.85 -15.77 8.12
CA LEU A 388 12.00 -15.18 9.46
C LEU A 388 11.29 -13.82 9.58
N PHE A 389 11.36 -12.98 8.52
CA PHE A 389 10.75 -11.66 8.58
C PHE A 389 9.22 -11.71 8.74
N PRO A 390 8.45 -12.49 7.94
CA PRO A 390 7.01 -12.59 8.13
C PRO A 390 6.61 -13.11 9.51
N LEU A 391 7.36 -14.07 10.07
CA LEU A 391 7.12 -14.58 11.43
C LEU A 391 7.37 -13.50 12.49
N LYS A 392 8.51 -12.79 12.39
CA LYS A 392 8.82 -11.65 13.27
C LYS A 392 7.74 -10.58 13.16
N GLU A 393 7.38 -10.17 11.96
CA GLU A 393 6.39 -9.11 11.73
C GLU A 393 5.01 -9.49 12.29
N LEU A 394 4.58 -10.74 12.11
CA LEU A 394 3.34 -11.26 12.68
C LEU A 394 3.37 -11.20 14.22
N ALA A 395 4.46 -11.69 14.84
CA ALA A 395 4.61 -11.71 16.28
C ALA A 395 4.62 -10.29 16.87
N VAL A 396 5.44 -9.39 16.31
CA VAL A 396 5.56 -7.99 16.78
C VAL A 396 4.27 -7.21 16.54
N SER A 397 3.65 -7.34 15.37
CA SER A 397 2.37 -6.69 15.05
C SER A 397 1.24 -7.17 15.98
N THR A 398 1.19 -8.48 16.29
CA THR A 398 0.20 -9.04 17.20
C THR A 398 0.43 -8.53 18.63
N TYR A 399 1.69 -8.54 19.09
CA TYR A 399 2.05 -8.01 20.39
C TYR A 399 1.68 -6.53 20.53
N PHE A 400 2.03 -5.70 19.54
CA PHE A 400 1.68 -4.27 19.58
C PHE A 400 0.17 -4.05 19.56
N ARG A 401 -0.58 -4.85 18.79
CA ARG A 401 -2.04 -4.74 18.74
C ARG A 401 -2.70 -5.06 20.07
N LEU A 402 -2.15 -6.03 20.83
CA LEU A 402 -2.68 -6.43 22.13
C LEU A 402 -2.32 -5.48 23.26
N PHE A 403 -1.10 -4.90 23.22
CA PHE A 403 -0.55 -4.15 24.36
C PHE A 403 -0.41 -2.64 24.14
N SER A 404 -0.68 -2.12 22.90
CA SER A 404 -0.73 -0.68 22.69
C SER A 404 -2.18 -0.16 22.70
N ARG A 405 -2.37 1.07 23.15
CA ARG A 405 -3.66 1.76 23.14
C ARG A 405 -3.73 2.70 21.94
N ARG A 406 -4.87 2.70 21.24
CA ARG A 406 -5.15 3.75 20.25
C ARG A 406 -5.32 5.08 20.99
N SER A 407 -4.57 6.10 20.61
CA SER A 407 -4.98 7.47 20.93
C SER A 407 -6.29 7.76 20.22
N PRO A 408 -7.29 8.35 20.89
CA PRO A 408 -8.48 8.83 20.20
C PRO A 408 -8.04 9.74 19.06
N ARG A 409 -8.47 9.48 17.82
CA ARG A 409 -8.30 10.46 16.73
C ARG A 409 -9.06 11.71 17.17
N THR A 410 -8.35 12.76 17.57
CA THR A 410 -8.98 14.05 17.78
C THR A 410 -9.53 14.48 16.43
N PRO A 411 -10.84 14.73 16.28
CA PRO A 411 -11.36 15.33 15.06
C PRO A 411 -10.54 16.58 14.79
N SER A 412 -10.22 16.82 13.53
CA SER A 412 -9.50 18.01 13.05
C SER A 412 -10.32 19.28 13.33
N ARG A 413 -10.36 19.69 14.59
CA ARG A 413 -10.67 21.05 15.01
C ARG A 413 -9.33 21.65 15.42
N GLU A 414 -8.97 22.69 14.68
CA GLU A 414 -7.99 23.72 15.05
C GLU A 414 -7.00 23.28 16.16
N ARG A 415 -5.95 22.59 15.77
CA ARG A 415 -4.77 22.54 16.61
C ARG A 415 -4.04 23.85 16.40
N GLU A 416 -4.25 24.78 17.31
CA GLU A 416 -3.20 25.74 17.64
C GLU A 416 -1.90 24.94 17.76
N GLN A 417 -0.92 25.29 16.97
CA GLN A 417 0.39 24.70 17.00
C GLN A 417 0.91 24.81 18.46
N PRO A 418 1.25 23.69 19.13
CA PRO A 418 2.12 23.82 20.28
C PRO A 418 3.42 24.36 19.70
N GLY A 419 3.71 25.62 19.97
CA GLY A 419 4.97 26.24 19.59
C GLY A 419 6.10 25.31 20.05
N ILE A 420 6.88 24.82 19.09
CA ILE A 420 8.20 24.29 19.40
C ILE A 420 8.94 25.47 20.00
N PRO A 421 9.34 25.43 21.27
CA PRO A 421 10.13 26.52 21.84
C PRO A 421 11.36 26.68 20.94
N ALA A 422 11.54 27.88 20.41
CA ALA A 422 12.76 28.25 19.72
C ALA A 422 13.94 27.90 20.65
N PRO A 423 15.06 27.37 20.13
CA PRO A 423 16.23 27.12 20.94
C PRO A 423 16.61 28.44 21.63
N ASN A 424 16.62 28.44 22.94
CA ASN A 424 17.02 29.58 23.74
C ASN A 424 18.49 29.89 23.40
N PRO A 425 18.81 31.06 22.84
CA PRO A 425 20.17 31.42 22.48
C PRO A 425 21.09 31.59 23.71
N ASP A 426 20.54 31.63 24.92
CA ASP A 426 21.29 31.82 26.15
C ASP A 426 21.73 30.55 26.89
N ALA A 427 21.47 29.35 26.34
CA ALA A 427 21.86 28.06 26.93
C ALA A 427 23.32 27.64 26.65
N ALA A 428 24.16 28.54 26.17
CA ALA A 428 25.59 28.26 25.91
C ALA A 428 26.51 28.48 27.10
N GLY A 429 25.99 28.54 28.29
CA GLY A 429 26.80 28.76 29.50
C GLY A 429 26.14 28.20 30.73
N GLU A 430 26.31 26.89 30.98
CA GLU A 430 26.40 26.27 32.30
C GLU A 430 26.28 24.73 32.19
N ALA A 431 27.36 24.10 31.75
CA ALA A 431 27.56 22.67 31.93
C ALA A 431 28.07 22.45 33.39
N LYS A 432 27.17 22.41 34.34
CA LYS A 432 27.45 21.83 35.65
C LYS A 432 26.87 20.42 35.71
N SER A 433 27.81 19.48 35.92
CA SER A 433 27.63 18.08 36.29
C SER A 433 26.40 17.83 37.16
N ARG A 434 25.44 17.04 36.65
CA ARG A 434 24.49 16.32 37.53
C ARG A 434 24.66 14.83 37.29
N GLU A 435 25.19 14.18 38.30
CA GLU A 435 25.20 12.73 38.46
C GLU A 435 23.76 12.23 38.51
N PHE A 436 23.44 11.21 37.71
CA PHE A 436 22.20 10.45 37.82
C PHE A 436 22.49 9.20 38.66
N PRO A 437 21.66 8.87 39.65
CA PRO A 437 21.78 7.60 40.35
C PRO A 437 21.21 6.49 39.50
N LEU A 438 21.99 5.41 39.39
CA LEU A 438 21.57 4.11 38.85
C LEU A 438 20.58 3.47 39.86
N VAL A 439 19.40 3.13 39.37
CA VAL A 439 18.59 2.00 39.85
C VAL A 439 18.04 1.27 38.65
#